data_3f398667847679389624a4a9eb70051a
#
_entry.id   3f398667847679389624a4a9eb70051a
#
_cell.length_a   1.000
_cell.length_b   1.000
_cell.length_c   1.000
_cell.angle_alpha   90.00
_cell.angle_beta   90.00
_cell.angle_gamma   90.00
#
_symmetry.space_group_name_H-M   'P 1'
#
loop_
_entity.id
_entity.type
_entity.pdbx_description
1 polymer ?
#
loop_
_entity_poly.entity_id
_entity_poly.type
_entity_poly.pdbx_seq_one_letter_code
_entity_poly.pdbx_strand_id
1 'polypeptide(L)'
;YSDEDKVDMRGKKYFEPHFKSGYNIDLLCSMNYICHLFVVKTSLVESLNKRDGAVLRKAFDGAQDHDFILRCCEVAENVYHIPKILYHWRCHLESTAANPESKMYAFEAGRKAVEEHYKRVGIPAEVVHGQFYGIYKTNYKWDAEPLISIIIPNKDHIDDLKKCMDSIENKSSYRNFEFIIVENNSTDD
;
A
#
# COMPACT_ATOMS: atom_id res chain seq x y z
N TYR A 1 -5.30 -8.36 11.29
CA TYR A 1 -6.09 -8.71 10.11
C TYR A 1 -5.77 -10.12 9.63
N SER A 2 -6.64 -10.69 8.81
CA SER A 2 -6.47 -12.02 8.25
C SER A 2 -6.53 -12.02 6.72
N ASP A 3 -6.22 -13.19 6.14
CA ASP A 3 -6.52 -13.47 4.74
C ASP A 3 -8.03 -13.63 4.53
N GLU A 4 -8.46 -13.55 3.28
CA GLU A 4 -9.85 -13.70 2.87
C GLU A 4 -9.96 -14.48 1.56
N ASP A 5 -11.16 -14.92 1.24
CA ASP A 5 -11.55 -15.42 -0.07
C ASP A 5 -12.95 -14.90 -0.44
N LYS A 6 -13.42 -15.30 -1.60
CA LYS A 6 -14.79 -15.04 -2.04
C LYS A 6 -15.64 -16.30 -1.91
N VAL A 7 -16.93 -16.09 -1.67
CA VAL A 7 -17.93 -17.18 -1.64
C VAL A 7 -19.14 -16.79 -2.50
N ASP A 8 -19.70 -17.78 -3.17
CA ASP A 8 -20.93 -17.59 -3.98
C ASP A 8 -22.14 -17.20 -3.12
N MET A 9 -23.21 -16.75 -3.75
CA MET A 9 -24.45 -16.35 -3.09
C MET A 9 -25.05 -17.45 -2.18
N ARG A 10 -24.81 -18.72 -2.53
CA ARG A 10 -25.32 -19.88 -1.79
C ARG A 10 -24.45 -20.29 -0.62
N GLY A 11 -23.24 -19.67 -0.48
CA GLY A 11 -22.28 -20.03 0.56
C GLY A 11 -21.64 -21.40 0.37
N LYS A 12 -21.59 -21.92 -0.88
CA LYS A 12 -21.13 -23.29 -1.17
C LYS A 12 -19.81 -23.34 -1.92
N LYS A 13 -19.53 -22.38 -2.80
CA LYS A 13 -18.33 -22.36 -3.63
C LYS A 13 -17.42 -21.22 -3.19
N TYR A 14 -16.22 -21.57 -2.70
CA TYR A 14 -15.15 -20.64 -2.35
C TYR A 14 -14.20 -20.48 -3.54
N PHE A 15 -13.73 -19.25 -3.78
CA PHE A 15 -12.87 -18.92 -4.93
C PHE A 15 -12.09 -17.64 -4.69
N GLU A 16 -11.08 -17.36 -5.52
CA GLU A 16 -10.23 -16.19 -5.46
C GLU A 16 -9.68 -15.89 -4.05
N PRO A 17 -8.87 -16.81 -3.48
CA PRO A 17 -8.21 -16.55 -2.20
C PRO A 17 -7.27 -15.35 -2.34
N HIS A 18 -7.30 -14.46 -1.35
CA HIS A 18 -6.40 -13.33 -1.22
C HIS A 18 -5.50 -13.57 0.00
N PHE A 19 -4.29 -14.05 -0.27
CA PHE A 19 -3.23 -14.21 0.73
C PHE A 19 -2.49 -12.88 0.85
N LYS A 20 -2.59 -12.25 2.02
CA LYS A 20 -2.08 -10.91 2.27
C LYS A 20 -0.64 -10.96 2.76
N SER A 21 0.13 -9.93 2.48
CA SER A 21 1.46 -9.76 3.05
C SER A 21 1.40 -9.41 4.54
N GLY A 22 2.51 -9.48 5.24
CA GLY A 22 2.68 -8.81 6.52
C GLY A 22 2.39 -7.32 6.40
N TYR A 23 2.26 -6.63 7.54
CA TYR A 23 1.93 -5.20 7.53
C TYR A 23 2.95 -4.39 6.73
N ASN A 24 2.44 -3.61 5.79
CA ASN A 24 3.21 -2.72 4.93
C ASN A 24 2.39 -1.45 4.68
N ILE A 25 2.87 -0.32 5.21
CA ILE A 25 2.16 0.95 5.10
C ILE A 25 2.15 1.48 3.67
N ASP A 26 3.20 1.27 2.89
CA ASP A 26 3.26 1.74 1.50
C ASP A 26 2.25 0.99 0.63
N LEU A 27 2.10 -0.32 0.87
CA LEU A 27 1.05 -1.10 0.21
C LEU A 27 -0.34 -0.65 0.66
N LEU A 28 -0.54 -0.34 1.96
CA LEU A 28 -1.82 0.17 2.46
C LEU A 28 -2.15 1.55 1.88
N CYS A 29 -1.16 2.41 1.67
CA CYS A 29 -1.33 3.68 0.97
C CYS A 29 -1.59 3.51 -0.53
N SER A 30 -1.16 2.39 -1.12
CA SER A 30 -1.41 2.10 -2.53
C SER A 30 -2.75 1.43 -2.77
N MET A 31 -3.26 0.64 -1.83
CA MET A 31 -4.55 -0.04 -1.89
C MET A 31 -5.00 -0.52 -0.50
N ASN A 32 -6.31 -0.58 -0.28
CA ASN A 32 -6.86 -1.16 0.94
C ASN A 32 -6.75 -2.70 0.93
N TYR A 33 -5.54 -3.25 1.09
CA TYR A 33 -5.33 -4.70 1.08
C TYR A 33 -5.77 -5.39 2.39
N ILE A 34 -5.86 -4.65 3.50
CA ILE A 34 -6.27 -5.19 4.81
C ILE A 34 -7.76 -5.56 4.80
N CYS A 35 -8.63 -4.67 4.34
CA CYS A 35 -10.08 -4.79 4.14
C CYS A 35 -10.76 -5.70 5.18
N HIS A 36 -10.87 -7.01 4.93
CA HIS A 36 -11.51 -8.02 5.79
C HIS A 36 -10.55 -9.20 6.09
N LEU A 37 -10.54 -9.89 7.22
CA LEU A 37 -11.15 -9.47 8.47
C LEU A 37 -10.23 -8.48 9.18
N PHE A 38 -10.75 -7.35 9.62
CA PHE A 38 -10.02 -6.36 10.41
C PHE A 38 -10.53 -6.36 11.85
N VAL A 39 -9.62 -6.50 12.82
CA VAL A 39 -9.93 -6.51 14.25
C VAL A 39 -9.03 -5.49 14.94
N VAL A 40 -9.62 -4.68 15.82
CA VAL A 40 -8.91 -3.61 16.52
C VAL A 40 -9.34 -3.57 18.00
N LYS A 41 -8.43 -3.17 18.89
CA LYS A 41 -8.75 -2.99 20.31
C LYS A 41 -9.76 -1.86 20.50
N THR A 42 -10.79 -2.08 21.32
CA THR A 42 -11.82 -1.06 21.61
C THR A 42 -11.22 0.24 22.17
N SER A 43 -10.21 0.14 23.03
CA SER A 43 -9.51 1.32 23.57
C SER A 43 -8.88 2.21 22.50
N LEU A 44 -8.38 1.59 21.41
CA LEU A 44 -7.84 2.32 20.28
C LEU A 44 -8.97 3.04 19.50
N VAL A 45 -10.09 2.36 19.28
CA VAL A 45 -11.29 2.97 18.67
C VAL A 45 -11.78 4.18 19.48
N GLU A 46 -11.82 4.05 20.79
CA GLU A 46 -12.23 5.13 21.69
C GLU A 46 -11.28 6.33 21.62
N SER A 47 -9.96 6.08 21.54
CA SER A 47 -8.96 7.14 21.40
C SER A 47 -9.10 7.88 20.07
N LEU A 48 -9.32 7.15 18.98
CA LEU A 48 -9.58 7.73 17.66
C LEU A 48 -10.88 8.55 17.64
N ASN A 49 -11.93 8.05 18.27
CA ASN A 49 -13.19 8.77 18.35
C ASN A 49 -13.05 10.10 19.11
N LYS A 50 -12.26 10.13 20.17
CA LYS A 50 -11.93 11.37 20.91
C LYS A 50 -11.10 12.34 20.08
N ARG A 51 -10.10 11.83 19.32
CA ARG A 51 -9.23 12.64 18.50
C ARG A 51 -9.94 13.25 17.29
N ASP A 52 -10.71 12.44 16.58
CA ASP A 52 -11.24 12.76 15.24
C ASP A 52 -12.74 13.08 15.24
N GLY A 53 -13.44 12.93 16.37
CA GLY A 53 -14.87 13.18 16.52
C GLY A 53 -15.78 12.09 15.96
N ALA A 54 -15.24 11.11 15.24
CA ALA A 54 -16.00 9.98 14.69
C ALA A 54 -15.09 8.79 14.40
N VAL A 55 -15.63 7.59 14.63
CA VAL A 55 -14.97 6.32 14.25
C VAL A 55 -14.96 6.17 12.73
N LEU A 56 -16.14 6.24 12.11
CA LEU A 56 -16.30 6.26 10.65
C LEU A 56 -16.70 7.67 10.22
N ARG A 57 -15.94 8.26 9.32
CA ARG A 57 -16.09 9.65 8.90
C ARG A 57 -16.87 9.72 7.59
N LYS A 58 -17.99 10.47 7.59
CA LYS A 58 -18.86 10.63 6.41
C LYS A 58 -18.14 11.18 5.17
N ALA A 59 -17.09 11.96 5.36
CA ALA A 59 -16.31 12.51 4.26
C ALA A 59 -15.62 11.42 3.39
N PHE A 60 -15.56 10.17 3.89
CA PHE A 60 -14.95 9.03 3.23
C PHE A 60 -15.97 7.93 2.91
N ASP A 61 -17.26 8.27 2.78
CA ASP A 61 -18.29 7.30 2.39
C ASP A 61 -17.89 6.55 1.13
N GLY A 62 -17.98 5.22 1.19
CA GLY A 62 -17.51 4.29 0.16
C GLY A 62 -16.07 3.78 0.35
N ALA A 63 -15.24 4.45 1.15
CA ALA A 63 -13.90 4.02 1.56
C ALA A 63 -13.64 4.31 3.05
N GLN A 64 -14.71 4.34 3.86
CA GLN A 64 -14.65 4.63 5.30
C GLN A 64 -13.81 3.60 6.08
N ASP A 65 -13.74 2.37 5.60
CA ASP A 65 -12.89 1.30 6.13
C ASP A 65 -11.40 1.60 5.88
N HIS A 66 -11.04 2.04 4.68
CA HIS A 66 -9.66 2.42 4.36
C HIS A 66 -9.17 3.58 5.22
N ASP A 67 -9.98 4.64 5.34
CA ASP A 67 -9.70 5.76 6.24
C ASP A 67 -9.52 5.31 7.69
N PHE A 68 -10.43 4.45 8.17
CA PHE A 68 -10.39 3.95 9.54
C PHE A 68 -9.18 3.08 9.80
N ILE A 69 -8.83 2.17 8.87
CA ILE A 69 -7.65 1.30 8.98
C ILE A 69 -6.37 2.14 9.02
N LEU A 70 -6.21 3.12 8.11
CA LEU A 70 -5.05 4.02 8.11
C LEU A 70 -4.90 4.73 9.46
N ARG A 71 -5.97 5.31 10.00
CA ARG A 71 -5.97 5.99 11.30
C ARG A 71 -5.66 5.05 12.46
N CYS A 72 -6.12 3.81 12.40
CA CYS A 72 -5.74 2.79 13.40
C CYS A 72 -4.26 2.47 13.34
N CYS A 73 -3.72 2.27 12.13
CA CYS A 73 -2.31 1.94 11.94
C CYS A 73 -1.36 3.08 12.33
N GLU A 74 -1.80 4.35 12.24
CA GLU A 74 -1.03 5.52 12.70
C GLU A 74 -0.74 5.52 14.20
N VAL A 75 -1.60 4.90 15.01
CA VAL A 75 -1.51 4.95 16.49
C VAL A 75 -1.32 3.57 17.12
N ALA A 76 -1.42 2.51 16.35
CA ALA A 76 -1.22 1.15 16.85
C ALA A 76 0.27 0.89 17.09
N GLU A 77 0.62 0.36 18.26
CA GLU A 77 1.98 -0.09 18.55
C GLU A 77 2.40 -1.28 17.68
N ASN A 78 1.44 -2.15 17.37
CA ASN A 78 1.67 -3.36 16.59
C ASN A 78 0.49 -3.67 15.69
N VAL A 79 0.79 -4.12 14.47
CA VAL A 79 -0.20 -4.60 13.50
C VAL A 79 0.18 -6.03 13.12
N TYR A 80 -0.71 -6.98 13.41
CA TYR A 80 -0.46 -8.41 13.18
C TYR A 80 -1.26 -8.94 11.99
N HIS A 81 -0.59 -9.68 11.13
CA HIS A 81 -1.21 -10.51 10.11
C HIS A 81 -1.39 -11.93 10.62
N ILE A 82 -2.59 -12.47 10.46
CA ILE A 82 -2.91 -13.88 10.71
C ILE A 82 -3.02 -14.56 9.35
N PRO A 83 -2.03 -15.38 8.92
CA PRO A 83 -1.99 -15.95 7.58
C PRO A 83 -2.97 -17.15 7.48
N LYS A 84 -4.23 -16.85 7.65
CA LYS A 84 -5.35 -17.81 7.55
C LYS A 84 -6.55 -17.09 6.95
N ILE A 85 -7.29 -17.78 6.09
CA ILE A 85 -8.58 -17.31 5.56
C ILE A 85 -9.60 -17.40 6.70
N LEU A 86 -9.93 -16.24 7.27
CA LEU A 86 -10.92 -16.12 8.37
C LEU A 86 -12.15 -15.31 7.95
N TYR A 87 -12.20 -14.89 6.70
CA TYR A 87 -13.31 -14.13 6.13
C TYR A 87 -13.63 -14.63 4.73
N HIS A 88 -14.94 -14.76 4.44
CA HIS A 88 -15.45 -15.16 3.14
C HIS A 88 -16.36 -14.06 2.60
N TRP A 89 -15.88 -13.34 1.62
CA TRP A 89 -16.63 -12.25 1.00
C TRP A 89 -17.71 -12.78 0.06
N ARG A 90 -18.95 -12.65 0.47
CA ARG A 90 -20.09 -13.11 -0.34
C ARG A 90 -20.28 -12.19 -1.54
N CYS A 91 -20.10 -12.74 -2.73
CA CYS A 91 -20.28 -12.01 -3.98
C CYS A 91 -21.75 -11.97 -4.41
N HIS A 92 -22.22 -10.79 -4.80
CA HIS A 92 -23.52 -10.60 -5.44
C HIS A 92 -23.38 -9.61 -6.62
N LEU A 93 -24.31 -9.66 -7.56
CA LEU A 93 -24.24 -8.93 -8.84
C LEU A 93 -24.24 -7.39 -8.68
N GLU A 94 -24.77 -6.88 -7.57
CA GLU A 94 -24.83 -5.43 -7.26
C GLU A 94 -23.65 -4.94 -6.41
N SER A 95 -22.63 -5.79 -6.17
CA SER A 95 -21.48 -5.39 -5.38
C SER A 95 -20.61 -4.37 -6.13
N THR A 96 -19.86 -3.55 -5.40
CA THR A 96 -18.91 -2.57 -5.97
C THR A 96 -17.89 -3.24 -6.87
N ALA A 97 -17.50 -4.48 -6.56
CA ALA A 97 -16.59 -5.27 -7.38
C ALA A 97 -17.17 -5.67 -8.73
N ALA A 98 -18.52 -5.75 -8.86
CA ALA A 98 -19.19 -6.11 -10.10
C ALA A 98 -19.45 -4.90 -11.02
N ASN A 99 -19.59 -3.69 -10.45
CA ASN A 99 -19.80 -2.46 -11.22
C ASN A 99 -19.02 -1.28 -10.63
N PRO A 100 -17.72 -1.18 -10.90
CA PRO A 100 -16.87 -0.12 -10.38
C PRO A 100 -17.31 1.28 -10.81
N GLU A 101 -17.81 1.45 -12.03
CA GLU A 101 -18.19 2.76 -12.59
C GLU A 101 -19.32 3.44 -11.80
N SER A 102 -20.23 2.67 -11.24
CA SER A 102 -21.35 3.21 -10.43
C SER A 102 -20.90 3.83 -9.08
N LYS A 103 -19.64 3.62 -8.69
CA LYS A 103 -19.12 4.01 -7.38
C LYS A 103 -17.77 4.75 -7.45
N MET A 104 -17.57 5.55 -8.49
CA MET A 104 -16.36 6.37 -8.64
C MET A 104 -16.07 7.24 -7.41
N TYR A 105 -17.12 7.69 -6.71
CA TYR A 105 -16.98 8.45 -5.47
C TYR A 105 -16.21 7.68 -4.37
N ALA A 106 -16.34 6.34 -4.32
CA ALA A 106 -15.64 5.52 -3.34
C ALA A 106 -14.13 5.49 -3.61
N PHE A 107 -13.73 5.44 -4.88
CA PHE A 107 -12.30 5.48 -5.24
C PHE A 107 -11.70 6.86 -4.95
N GLU A 108 -12.44 7.94 -5.19
CA GLU A 108 -12.01 9.29 -4.80
C GLU A 108 -11.97 9.46 -3.28
N ALA A 109 -12.90 8.88 -2.54
CA ALA A 109 -12.86 8.87 -1.08
C ALA A 109 -11.62 8.12 -0.55
N GLY A 110 -11.25 6.99 -1.16
CA GLY A 110 -10.04 6.25 -0.81
C GLY A 110 -8.77 7.05 -1.12
N ARG A 111 -8.69 7.70 -2.29
CA ARG A 111 -7.59 8.61 -2.63
C ARG A 111 -7.41 9.70 -1.56
N LYS A 112 -8.53 10.34 -1.18
CA LYS A 112 -8.54 11.36 -0.12
C LYS A 112 -8.14 10.81 1.25
N ALA A 113 -8.53 9.56 1.58
CA ALA A 113 -8.14 8.92 2.84
C ALA A 113 -6.62 8.78 2.95
N VAL A 114 -5.96 8.36 1.86
CA VAL A 114 -4.50 8.27 1.77
C VAL A 114 -3.86 9.66 1.82
N GLU A 115 -4.40 10.65 1.11
CA GLU A 115 -3.90 12.03 1.16
C GLU A 115 -3.99 12.63 2.57
N GLU A 116 -5.10 12.39 3.27
CA GLU A 116 -5.29 12.80 4.66
C GLU A 116 -4.34 12.08 5.63
N HIS A 117 -4.04 10.79 5.37
CA HIS A 117 -3.04 10.06 6.12
C HIS A 117 -1.68 10.78 6.03
N TYR A 118 -1.19 11.08 4.83
CA TYR A 118 0.10 11.77 4.67
C TYR A 118 0.13 13.15 5.35
N LYS A 119 -0.99 13.89 5.31
CA LYS A 119 -1.12 15.16 6.05
C LYS A 119 -0.98 14.95 7.56
N ARG A 120 -1.61 13.91 8.13
CA ARG A 120 -1.56 13.61 9.57
C ARG A 120 -0.17 13.17 10.03
N VAL A 121 0.54 12.39 9.22
CA VAL A 121 1.89 11.93 9.55
C VAL A 121 3.00 12.92 9.15
N GLY A 122 2.63 14.06 8.56
CA GLY A 122 3.57 15.13 8.21
C GLY A 122 4.49 14.80 7.02
N ILE A 123 4.07 13.93 6.11
CA ILE A 123 4.83 13.57 4.92
C ILE A 123 4.28 14.37 3.72
N PRO A 124 5.08 15.27 3.11
CA PRO A 124 4.65 15.99 1.92
C PRO A 124 4.50 15.05 0.73
N ALA A 125 3.27 14.85 0.27
CA ALA A 125 2.98 13.95 -0.83
C ALA A 125 1.73 14.40 -1.59
N GLU A 126 1.65 14.01 -2.84
CA GLU A 126 0.47 14.11 -3.69
C GLU A 126 -0.02 12.71 -4.02
N VAL A 127 -1.30 12.43 -3.81
CA VAL A 127 -1.90 11.14 -4.10
C VAL A 127 -2.78 11.23 -5.33
N VAL A 128 -2.48 10.41 -6.32
CA VAL A 128 -3.23 10.34 -7.57
C VAL A 128 -3.80 8.94 -7.78
N HIS A 129 -4.80 8.82 -8.65
CA HIS A 129 -5.29 7.51 -9.06
C HIS A 129 -4.22 6.76 -9.85
N GLY A 130 -4.05 5.48 -9.59
CA GLY A 130 -3.22 4.56 -10.36
C GLY A 130 -3.90 4.10 -11.64
N GLN A 131 -3.34 3.07 -12.26
CA GLN A 131 -3.87 2.51 -13.52
C GLN A 131 -5.21 1.80 -13.34
N PHE A 132 -5.50 1.27 -12.16
CA PHE A 132 -6.72 0.51 -11.86
C PHE A 132 -7.52 1.18 -10.74
N TYR A 133 -8.82 0.97 -10.73
CA TYR A 133 -9.71 1.45 -9.68
C TYR A 133 -9.30 0.91 -8.30
N GLY A 134 -9.27 1.80 -7.32
CA GLY A 134 -8.87 1.46 -5.96
C GLY A 134 -7.35 1.31 -5.74
N ILE A 135 -6.55 1.57 -6.80
CA ILE A 135 -5.10 1.67 -6.71
C ILE A 135 -4.69 3.14 -6.74
N TYR A 136 -3.83 3.53 -5.83
CA TYR A 136 -3.33 4.90 -5.68
C TYR A 136 -1.82 4.93 -5.86
N LYS A 137 -1.34 6.04 -6.42
CA LYS A 137 0.09 6.33 -6.56
C LYS A 137 0.42 7.55 -5.72
N THR A 138 1.43 7.41 -4.90
CA THR A 138 1.98 8.51 -4.10
C THR A 138 3.18 9.11 -4.80
N ASN A 139 3.12 10.41 -5.05
CA ASN A 139 4.24 11.22 -5.51
C ASN A 139 4.77 12.01 -4.29
N TYR A 140 5.85 11.52 -3.70
CA TYR A 140 6.50 12.20 -2.57
C TYR A 140 7.14 13.51 -3.03
N LYS A 141 7.01 14.55 -2.22
CA LYS A 141 7.65 15.85 -2.45
C LYS A 141 8.89 15.93 -1.57
N TRP A 142 10.04 16.01 -2.20
CA TRP A 142 11.32 16.09 -1.50
C TRP A 142 11.78 17.52 -1.43
N ASP A 143 12.16 17.98 -0.24
CA ASP A 143 12.74 19.30 -0.03
C ASP A 143 14.25 19.34 -0.29
N ALA A 144 14.88 18.15 -0.45
CA ALA A 144 16.30 17.98 -0.72
C ALA A 144 16.52 16.76 -1.64
N GLU A 145 17.68 16.74 -2.27
CA GLU A 145 18.16 15.56 -3.03
C GLU A 145 19.25 14.83 -2.21
N PRO A 146 18.89 13.91 -1.30
CA PRO A 146 19.88 13.16 -0.53
C PRO A 146 20.74 12.27 -1.45
N LEU A 147 21.99 12.03 -1.06
CA LEU A 147 22.84 11.08 -1.77
C LEU A 147 22.27 9.66 -1.65
N ILE A 148 22.08 9.02 -2.78
CA ILE A 148 21.64 7.62 -2.88
C ILE A 148 22.84 6.74 -3.24
N SER A 149 23.24 5.87 -2.33
CA SER A 149 24.28 4.86 -2.60
C SER A 149 23.65 3.61 -3.19
N ILE A 150 23.96 3.32 -4.44
CA ILE A 150 23.49 2.14 -5.17
C ILE A 150 24.52 1.03 -5.01
N ILE A 151 24.21 0.05 -4.16
CA ILE A 151 25.12 -1.05 -3.83
C ILE A 151 24.88 -2.19 -4.81
N ILE A 152 25.89 -2.54 -5.59
CA ILE A 152 25.84 -3.60 -6.60
C ILE A 152 26.86 -4.68 -6.23
N PRO A 153 26.42 -5.87 -5.77
CA PRO A 153 27.33 -7.02 -5.65
C PRO A 153 27.72 -7.51 -7.04
N ASN A 154 29.02 -7.66 -7.27
CA ASN A 154 29.56 -8.09 -8.55
C ASN A 154 30.50 -9.28 -8.38
N LYS A 155 30.46 -10.17 -9.34
CA LYS A 155 31.46 -11.19 -9.57
C LYS A 155 31.52 -11.49 -11.05
N ASP A 156 32.68 -11.25 -11.68
CA ASP A 156 32.85 -11.40 -13.13
C ASP A 156 31.78 -10.56 -13.90
N HIS A 157 31.50 -10.86 -15.17
CA HIS A 157 30.43 -10.25 -15.96
C HIS A 157 30.47 -8.71 -16.06
N ILE A 158 31.67 -8.16 -16.32
CA ILE A 158 31.86 -6.70 -16.35
C ILE A 158 30.97 -5.98 -17.38
N ASP A 159 30.64 -6.64 -18.49
CA ASP A 159 29.74 -6.08 -19.50
C ASP A 159 28.32 -5.90 -18.99
N ASP A 160 27.83 -6.79 -18.13
CA ASP A 160 26.50 -6.69 -17.53
C ASP A 160 26.48 -5.63 -16.43
N LEU A 161 27.55 -5.53 -15.64
CA LEU A 161 27.74 -4.46 -14.67
C LEU A 161 27.69 -3.10 -15.38
N LYS A 162 28.45 -2.95 -16.47
CA LYS A 162 28.47 -1.70 -17.26
C LYS A 162 27.08 -1.35 -17.80
N LYS A 163 26.39 -2.31 -18.42
CA LYS A 163 25.01 -2.08 -18.91
C LYS A 163 24.06 -1.66 -17.81
N CYS A 164 24.19 -2.25 -16.61
CA CYS A 164 23.39 -1.88 -15.44
C CYS A 164 23.65 -0.41 -15.07
N MET A 165 24.91 -0.04 -14.87
CA MET A 165 25.31 1.33 -14.51
C MET A 165 24.87 2.34 -15.58
N ASP A 166 25.19 2.09 -16.86
CA ASP A 166 24.79 2.94 -17.98
C ASP A 166 23.26 3.11 -18.06
N SER A 167 22.51 2.05 -17.77
CA SER A 167 21.04 2.11 -17.75
C SER A 167 20.52 3.00 -16.64
N ILE A 168 21.11 2.92 -15.44
CA ILE A 168 20.74 3.78 -14.31
C ILE A 168 21.08 5.24 -14.63
N GLU A 169 22.28 5.52 -15.08
CA GLU A 169 22.72 6.86 -15.45
C GLU A 169 21.84 7.50 -16.53
N ASN A 170 21.51 6.74 -17.58
CA ASN A 170 20.78 7.29 -18.72
C ASN A 170 19.26 7.40 -18.50
N LYS A 171 18.67 6.55 -17.63
CA LYS A 171 17.21 6.48 -17.45
C LYS A 171 16.72 7.16 -16.19
N SER A 172 17.58 7.40 -15.19
CA SER A 172 17.17 8.05 -13.95
C SER A 172 17.07 9.58 -14.14
N SER A 173 16.00 10.16 -13.66
CA SER A 173 15.89 11.62 -13.54
C SER A 173 16.62 12.17 -12.31
N TYR A 174 16.75 11.36 -11.26
CA TYR A 174 17.52 11.67 -10.07
C TYR A 174 19.02 11.62 -10.35
N ARG A 175 19.80 12.60 -9.85
CA ARG A 175 21.22 12.73 -10.20
C ARG A 175 22.18 12.66 -9.02
N ASN A 176 21.69 12.79 -7.79
CA ASN A 176 22.55 12.73 -6.62
C ASN A 176 22.69 11.29 -6.12
N PHE A 177 23.41 10.47 -6.87
CA PHE A 177 23.69 9.08 -6.48
C PHE A 177 25.16 8.72 -6.77
N GLU A 178 25.60 7.65 -6.12
CA GLU A 178 26.89 7.00 -6.35
C GLU A 178 26.70 5.49 -6.51
N PHE A 179 27.66 4.82 -7.14
CA PHE A 179 27.72 3.37 -7.19
C PHE A 179 28.74 2.86 -6.19
N ILE A 180 28.36 1.87 -5.40
CA ILE A 180 29.24 1.10 -4.53
C ILE A 180 29.28 -0.33 -5.06
N ILE A 181 30.36 -0.67 -5.76
CA ILE A 181 30.55 -2.02 -6.29
C ILE A 181 31.18 -2.89 -5.22
N VAL A 182 30.45 -3.93 -4.80
CA VAL A 182 30.95 -4.92 -3.85
C VAL A 182 31.52 -6.09 -4.64
N GLU A 183 32.83 -6.05 -4.83
CA GLU A 183 33.56 -7.05 -5.60
C GLU A 183 33.70 -8.36 -4.83
N ASN A 184 33.36 -9.48 -5.46
CA ASN A 184 33.34 -10.81 -4.85
C ASN A 184 34.33 -11.78 -5.55
N ASN A 185 35.62 -11.42 -5.58
CA ASN A 185 36.72 -12.20 -6.19
C ASN A 185 36.46 -12.53 -7.67
N SER A 186 36.25 -11.50 -8.49
CA SER A 186 36.22 -11.65 -9.96
C SER A 186 37.55 -12.16 -10.48
N THR A 187 37.49 -12.90 -11.56
CA THR A 187 38.65 -13.44 -12.29
C THR A 187 38.72 -12.90 -13.70
N ASP A 188 37.76 -12.14 -14.16
CA ASP A 188 37.76 -11.39 -15.42
C ASP A 188 38.71 -10.19 -15.30
N ASP A 189 39.51 -9.92 -16.33
CA ASP A 189 40.43 -8.78 -16.42
C ASP A 189 39.72 -7.51 -16.89
#